data_5f49d88152303941459eccde3b2f9718
#
_entry.id   5f49d88152303941459eccde3b2f9718
#
_cell.length_a   1.000
_cell.length_b   1.000
_cell.length_c   1.000
_cell.angle_alpha   90.00
_cell.angle_beta   90.00
_cell.angle_gamma   90.00
#
_symmetry.space_group_name_H-M   'P 1'
#
loop_
_entity.id
_entity.type
_entity.pdbx_description
1 polymer ?
#
loop_
_entity_poly.entity_id
_entity_poly.type
_entity_poly.pdbx_seq_one_letter_code
_entity_poly.pdbx_strand_id
1 'polypeptide(L)'
;VRKAINGFLVNLGASVLIVIGALLLTMGWRCGLVVGVTLLLTVLGTFILMKIGGWQLHRLSLGALIIALGMLVDNAIVIAEGSMVGVARGVSKRRACYAVVNQTKWPLLASTLIAILAFSPFGLSDSDSGQIMKAMFWVLTYSLFLSWILAISLTPFLVDLLMRDLEAEGESGVDPYQGRGYATYKRVLEMALRYRKSVIALMVVALALSVYGLGNVKKSLFTESNTPVFYVDLCLTYCTDIRKTLDAVEEV
;
A
#
# COMPACT_ATOMS: atom_id res chain seq x y z
N VAL A 1 5.70 25.83 0.12
CA VAL A 1 6.15 24.49 0.52
C VAL A 1 5.36 23.99 1.75
N ARG A 2 5.34 24.71 2.90
CA ARG A 2 4.64 24.25 4.13
C ARG A 2 3.15 23.96 3.93
N LYS A 3 2.39 24.83 3.24
CA LYS A 3 0.95 24.58 2.96
C LYS A 3 0.72 23.31 2.16
N ALA A 4 1.60 23.01 1.21
CA ALA A 4 1.47 21.82 0.38
C ALA A 4 1.78 20.53 1.17
N ILE A 5 2.83 20.53 2.00
CA ILE A 5 3.16 19.38 2.87
C ILE A 5 2.04 19.14 3.87
N ASN A 6 1.50 20.18 4.51
CA ASN A 6 0.38 20.03 5.43
C ASN A 6 -0.87 19.45 4.75
N GLY A 7 -1.20 19.89 3.53
CA GLY A 7 -2.31 19.32 2.76
C GLY A 7 -2.11 17.82 2.50
N PHE A 8 -0.90 17.41 2.13
CA PHE A 8 -0.59 15.98 1.94
C PHE A 8 -0.62 15.16 3.22
N LEU A 9 -0.14 15.70 4.35
CA LEU A 9 -0.22 15.03 5.64
C LEU A 9 -1.67 14.84 6.10
N VAL A 10 -2.53 15.83 5.86
CA VAL A 10 -3.97 15.69 6.12
C VAL A 10 -4.58 14.61 5.24
N ASN A 11 -4.24 14.57 3.95
CA ASN A 11 -4.72 13.53 3.03
C ASN A 11 -4.22 12.14 3.43
N LEU A 12 -2.96 12.01 3.85
CA LEU A 12 -2.42 10.75 4.37
C LEU A 12 -3.18 10.31 5.63
N GLY A 13 -3.39 11.22 6.58
CA GLY A 13 -4.19 10.94 7.77
C GLY A 13 -5.61 10.51 7.44
N ALA A 14 -6.27 11.21 6.52
CA ALA A 14 -7.60 10.85 6.04
C ALA A 14 -7.59 9.45 5.36
N SER A 15 -6.60 9.16 4.53
CA SER A 15 -6.45 7.84 3.87
C SER A 15 -6.28 6.73 4.89
N VAL A 16 -5.44 6.91 5.90
CA VAL A 16 -5.26 5.94 6.99
C VAL A 16 -6.57 5.73 7.75
N LEU A 17 -7.30 6.80 8.09
CA LEU A 17 -8.59 6.70 8.78
C LEU A 17 -9.64 5.98 7.95
N ILE A 18 -9.72 6.24 6.64
CA ILE A 18 -10.63 5.57 5.73
C ILE A 18 -10.31 4.07 5.66
N VAL A 19 -9.04 3.71 5.53
CA VAL A 19 -8.60 2.30 5.49
C VAL A 19 -8.94 1.60 6.81
N ILE A 20 -8.63 2.21 7.96
CA ILE A 20 -8.97 1.66 9.27
C ILE A 20 -10.50 1.52 9.41
N GLY A 21 -11.27 2.52 9.01
CA GLY A 21 -12.73 2.47 9.01
C GLY A 21 -13.27 1.33 8.15
N ALA A 22 -12.76 1.15 6.95
CA ALA A 22 -13.12 0.04 6.07
C ALA A 22 -12.80 -1.32 6.70
N LEU A 23 -11.62 -1.46 7.33
CA LEU A 23 -11.22 -2.69 8.01
C LEU A 23 -12.12 -3.02 9.21
N LEU A 24 -12.49 -2.00 10.00
CA LEU A 24 -13.42 -2.17 11.13
C LEU A 24 -14.80 -2.65 10.66
N LEU A 25 -15.27 -2.14 9.51
CA LEU A 25 -16.57 -2.52 8.94
C LEU A 25 -16.56 -3.91 8.32
N THR A 26 -15.47 -4.29 7.62
CA THR A 26 -15.40 -5.55 6.86
C THR A 26 -14.96 -6.73 7.70
N MET A 27 -13.98 -6.54 8.57
CA MET A 27 -13.34 -7.61 9.36
C MET A 27 -13.80 -7.62 10.83
N GLY A 28 -14.68 -6.68 11.20
CA GLY A 28 -15.15 -6.53 12.57
C GLY A 28 -14.16 -5.79 13.47
N TRP A 29 -14.68 -5.31 14.62
CA TRP A 29 -13.96 -4.39 15.52
C TRP A 29 -12.58 -4.91 15.98
N ARG A 30 -12.49 -6.16 16.38
CA ARG A 30 -11.25 -6.72 16.98
C ARG A 30 -10.16 -6.89 15.95
N CYS A 31 -10.48 -7.53 14.82
CA CYS A 31 -9.50 -7.74 13.76
C CYS A 31 -9.11 -6.43 13.08
N GLY A 32 -10.09 -5.57 12.78
CA GLY A 32 -9.84 -4.27 12.19
C GLY A 32 -8.94 -3.38 13.06
N LEU A 33 -9.07 -3.47 14.41
CA LEU A 33 -8.22 -2.74 15.33
C LEU A 33 -6.78 -3.27 15.32
N VAL A 34 -6.57 -4.60 15.32
CA VAL A 34 -5.24 -5.22 15.22
C VAL A 34 -4.53 -4.76 13.95
N VAL A 35 -5.20 -4.89 12.80
CA VAL A 35 -4.63 -4.51 11.50
C VAL A 35 -4.42 -3.00 11.42
N GLY A 36 -5.37 -2.20 11.94
CA GLY A 36 -5.28 -0.74 11.95
C GLY A 36 -4.11 -0.22 12.79
N VAL A 37 -3.85 -0.80 13.96
CA VAL A 37 -2.68 -0.44 14.80
C VAL A 37 -1.39 -0.84 14.09
N THR A 38 -1.33 -2.03 13.50
CA THR A 38 -0.17 -2.47 12.73
C THR A 38 0.11 -1.54 11.56
N LEU A 39 -0.92 -1.13 10.81
CA LEU A 39 -0.83 -0.16 9.73
C LEU A 39 -0.29 1.19 10.21
N LEU A 40 -0.85 1.73 11.29
CA LEU A 40 -0.42 3.01 11.87
C LEU A 40 1.07 2.96 12.25
N LEU A 41 1.50 1.91 12.94
CA LEU A 41 2.89 1.73 13.33
C LEU A 41 3.81 1.54 12.12
N THR A 42 3.34 0.88 11.06
CA THR A 42 4.10 0.76 9.80
C THR A 42 4.33 2.13 9.17
N VAL A 43 3.29 2.97 9.08
CA VAL A 43 3.40 4.33 8.51
C VAL A 43 4.35 5.18 9.34
N LEU A 44 4.19 5.20 10.67
CA LEU A 44 5.07 5.96 11.57
C LEU A 44 6.52 5.45 11.51
N GLY A 45 6.72 4.13 11.50
CA GLY A 45 8.03 3.52 11.35
C GLY A 45 8.69 3.84 10.01
N THR A 46 7.91 3.94 8.94
CA THR A 46 8.41 4.35 7.62
C THR A 46 8.98 5.78 7.68
N PHE A 47 8.34 6.72 8.37
CA PHE A 47 8.90 8.07 8.54
C PHE A 47 10.23 8.06 9.30
N ILE A 48 10.38 7.18 10.30
CA ILE A 48 11.64 7.02 11.02
C ILE A 48 12.73 6.50 10.08
N LEU A 49 12.43 5.47 9.28
CA LEU A 49 13.37 4.89 8.32
C LEU A 49 13.76 5.91 7.23
N MET A 50 12.82 6.72 6.75
CA MET A 50 13.10 7.81 5.82
C MET A 50 14.09 8.82 6.41
N LYS A 51 13.90 9.19 7.69
CA LYS A 51 14.80 10.11 8.39
C LYS A 51 16.21 9.54 8.52
N ILE A 52 16.33 8.25 8.87
CA ILE A 52 17.62 7.55 8.99
C ILE A 52 18.30 7.44 7.62
N GLY A 53 17.53 7.15 6.57
CA GLY A 53 18.03 7.05 5.18
C GLY A 53 18.34 8.39 4.51
N GLY A 54 18.12 9.53 5.20
CA GLY A 54 18.38 10.87 4.67
C GLY A 54 17.43 11.31 3.54
N TRP A 55 16.31 10.61 3.36
CA TRP A 55 15.34 10.92 2.31
C TRP A 55 14.44 12.09 2.70
N GLN A 56 14.35 13.06 1.79
CA GLN A 56 13.51 14.24 2.02
C GLN A 56 12.03 13.93 1.79
N LEU A 57 11.18 14.57 2.57
CA LEU A 57 9.74 14.46 2.47
C LEU A 57 9.23 15.32 1.30
N HIS A 58 9.07 14.72 0.12
CA HIS A 58 8.52 15.35 -1.08
C HIS A 58 7.05 14.97 -1.26
N ARG A 59 6.34 15.71 -2.11
CA ARG A 59 4.96 15.37 -2.49
C ARG A 59 4.85 13.96 -3.07
N LEU A 60 5.85 13.55 -3.88
CA LEU A 60 5.88 12.21 -4.47
C LEU A 60 6.15 11.11 -3.46
N SER A 61 7.00 11.33 -2.45
CA SER A 61 7.24 10.35 -1.39
C SER A 61 6.00 10.14 -0.51
N LEU A 62 5.25 11.20 -0.20
CA LEU A 62 3.97 11.08 0.49
C LEU A 62 2.90 10.42 -0.38
N GLY A 63 2.85 10.75 -1.69
CA GLY A 63 1.99 10.06 -2.65
C GLY A 63 2.30 8.57 -2.74
N ALA A 64 3.58 8.19 -2.75
CA ALA A 64 4.02 6.81 -2.71
C ALA A 64 3.52 6.08 -1.46
N LEU A 65 3.58 6.74 -0.29
CA LEU A 65 3.09 6.16 0.95
C LEU A 65 1.57 5.94 0.93
N ILE A 66 0.80 6.86 0.33
CA ILE A 66 -0.65 6.70 0.14
C ILE A 66 -0.94 5.50 -0.78
N ILE A 67 -0.19 5.34 -1.87
CA ILE A 67 -0.30 4.18 -2.77
C ILE A 67 0.06 2.89 -2.01
N ALA A 68 1.11 2.94 -1.20
CA ALA A 68 1.55 1.80 -0.40
C ALA A 68 0.51 1.35 0.63
N LEU A 69 -0.34 2.25 1.16
CA LEU A 69 -1.31 1.91 2.22
C LEU A 69 -2.14 0.67 1.89
N GLY A 70 -2.61 0.53 0.64
CA GLY A 70 -3.34 -0.65 0.22
C GLY A 70 -2.52 -1.94 0.30
N MET A 71 -1.24 -1.88 -0.07
CA MET A 71 -0.33 -3.03 -0.04
C MET A 71 0.21 -3.34 1.36
N LEU A 72 0.29 -2.33 2.24
CA LEU A 72 0.79 -2.49 3.61
C LEU A 72 -0.15 -3.31 4.49
N VAL A 73 -1.45 -3.19 4.22
CA VAL A 73 -2.50 -3.83 5.01
C VAL A 73 -2.56 -5.33 4.75
N ASP A 74 -2.27 -5.78 3.54
CA ASP A 74 -2.45 -7.17 3.10
C ASP A 74 -1.67 -8.17 3.96
N ASN A 75 -0.44 -7.87 4.32
CA ASN A 75 0.39 -8.74 5.17
C ASN A 75 -0.25 -8.94 6.57
N ALA A 76 -0.75 -7.88 7.16
CA ALA A 76 -1.37 -7.93 8.49
C ALA A 76 -2.75 -8.61 8.45
N ILE A 77 -3.54 -8.40 7.39
CA ILE A 77 -4.84 -9.04 7.19
C ILE A 77 -4.69 -10.55 7.18
N VAL A 78 -3.79 -11.10 6.36
CA VAL A 78 -3.60 -12.55 6.21
C VAL A 78 -3.28 -13.21 7.56
N ILE A 79 -2.43 -12.59 8.36
CA ILE A 79 -2.04 -13.13 9.68
C ILE A 79 -3.18 -12.97 10.69
N ALA A 80 -3.82 -11.81 10.74
CA ALA A 80 -4.91 -11.56 11.68
C ALA A 80 -6.12 -12.47 11.40
N GLU A 81 -6.57 -12.53 10.15
CA GLU A 81 -7.71 -13.35 9.75
C GLU A 81 -7.43 -14.84 9.91
N GLY A 82 -6.25 -15.31 9.45
CA GLY A 82 -5.85 -16.71 9.62
C GLY A 82 -5.80 -17.13 11.08
N SER A 83 -5.31 -16.25 11.96
CA SER A 83 -5.29 -16.48 13.42
C SER A 83 -6.70 -16.55 14.00
N MET A 84 -7.60 -15.64 13.56
CA MET A 84 -9.02 -15.67 13.98
C MET A 84 -9.73 -16.95 13.59
N VAL A 85 -9.53 -17.39 12.33
CA VAL A 85 -10.12 -18.65 11.84
C VAL A 85 -9.60 -19.83 12.64
N GLY A 86 -8.30 -19.84 12.99
CA GLY A 86 -7.71 -20.87 13.85
C GLY A 86 -8.35 -20.91 15.23
N VAL A 87 -8.54 -19.75 15.86
CA VAL A 87 -9.20 -19.63 17.18
C VAL A 87 -10.69 -20.04 17.10
N ALA A 88 -11.41 -19.63 16.07
CA ALA A 88 -12.80 -20.02 15.85
C ALA A 88 -12.98 -21.54 15.66
N ARG A 89 -11.94 -22.24 15.23
CA ARG A 89 -11.91 -23.72 15.14
C ARG A 89 -11.52 -24.41 16.44
N GLY A 90 -11.41 -23.69 17.54
CA GLY A 90 -11.09 -24.24 18.86
C GLY A 90 -9.58 -24.42 19.12
N VAL A 91 -8.70 -23.87 18.26
CA VAL A 91 -7.26 -23.90 18.50
C VAL A 91 -6.87 -22.77 19.43
N SER A 92 -6.03 -23.03 20.44
CA SER A 92 -5.56 -21.98 21.35
C SER A 92 -4.87 -20.86 20.57
N LYS A 93 -5.09 -19.59 20.96
CA LYS A 93 -4.61 -18.38 20.27
C LYS A 93 -3.14 -18.46 19.86
N ARG A 94 -2.26 -18.80 20.78
CA ARG A 94 -0.81 -18.89 20.52
C ARG A 94 -0.48 -19.94 19.47
N ARG A 95 -1.14 -21.09 19.49
CA ARG A 95 -0.94 -22.13 18.47
C ARG A 95 -1.48 -21.71 17.11
N ALA A 96 -2.65 -21.07 17.08
CA ALA A 96 -3.23 -20.54 15.86
C ALA A 96 -2.31 -19.46 15.23
N CYS A 97 -1.88 -18.47 16.00
CA CYS A 97 -0.94 -17.45 15.52
C CYS A 97 0.38 -18.04 15.02
N TYR A 98 0.99 -18.95 15.79
CA TYR A 98 2.24 -19.58 15.40
C TYR A 98 2.11 -20.41 14.12
N ALA A 99 1.04 -21.18 13.98
CA ALA A 99 0.76 -21.97 12.79
C ALA A 99 0.62 -21.09 11.54
N VAL A 100 -0.18 -20.01 11.63
CA VAL A 100 -0.41 -19.08 10.52
C VAL A 100 0.88 -18.37 10.13
N VAL A 101 1.61 -17.80 11.10
CA VAL A 101 2.89 -17.12 10.81
C VAL A 101 3.89 -18.08 10.16
N ASN A 102 4.02 -19.30 10.68
CA ASN A 102 4.96 -20.26 10.11
C ASN A 102 4.60 -20.69 8.68
N GLN A 103 3.32 -20.75 8.38
CA GLN A 103 2.81 -21.10 7.05
C GLN A 103 2.93 -19.94 6.05
N THR A 104 2.73 -18.69 6.51
CA THR A 104 2.57 -17.53 5.62
C THR A 104 3.80 -16.64 5.51
N LYS A 105 4.75 -16.69 6.45
CA LYS A 105 5.93 -15.81 6.47
C LYS A 105 6.72 -15.76 5.16
N TRP A 106 6.96 -16.92 4.54
CA TRP A 106 7.72 -17.00 3.29
C TRP A 106 6.92 -16.55 2.06
N PRO A 107 5.67 -16.99 1.86
CA PRO A 107 4.81 -16.44 0.80
C PRO A 107 4.62 -14.92 0.89
N LEU A 108 4.41 -14.38 2.09
CA LEU A 108 4.28 -12.93 2.30
C LEU A 108 5.59 -12.18 2.01
N LEU A 109 6.75 -12.74 2.37
CA LEU A 109 8.04 -12.14 2.00
C LEU A 109 8.21 -12.14 0.47
N ALA A 110 7.90 -13.25 -0.19
CA ALA A 110 8.02 -13.35 -1.63
C ALA A 110 7.12 -12.33 -2.34
N SER A 111 5.86 -12.18 -1.92
CA SER A 111 4.94 -11.17 -2.48
C SER A 111 5.43 -9.75 -2.24
N THR A 112 5.97 -9.47 -1.05
CA THR A 112 6.57 -8.17 -0.71
C THR A 112 7.78 -7.86 -1.60
N LEU A 113 8.66 -8.83 -1.82
CA LEU A 113 9.82 -8.67 -2.71
C LEU A 113 9.39 -8.46 -4.16
N ILE A 114 8.39 -9.20 -4.65
CA ILE A 114 7.83 -9.01 -6.00
C ILE A 114 7.26 -7.60 -6.14
N ALA A 115 6.53 -7.10 -5.15
CA ALA A 115 6.01 -5.75 -5.16
C ALA A 115 7.14 -4.70 -5.21
N ILE A 116 8.19 -4.86 -4.39
CA ILE A 116 9.37 -3.97 -4.43
C ILE A 116 10.05 -4.01 -5.80
N LEU A 117 10.24 -5.20 -6.37
CA LEU A 117 10.87 -5.38 -7.69
C LEU A 117 10.03 -4.75 -8.81
N ALA A 118 8.70 -4.78 -8.71
CA ALA A 118 7.82 -4.12 -9.67
C ALA A 118 8.02 -2.59 -9.73
N PHE A 119 8.45 -1.98 -8.63
CA PHE A 119 8.78 -0.55 -8.55
C PHE A 119 10.27 -0.25 -8.80
N SER A 120 11.11 -1.26 -9.02
CA SER A 120 12.55 -1.08 -9.24
C SER A 120 12.93 -0.19 -10.44
N PRO A 121 12.16 -0.13 -11.55
CA PRO A 121 12.45 0.78 -12.64
C PRO A 121 12.51 2.25 -12.23
N PHE A 122 11.68 2.65 -11.24
CA PHE A 122 11.70 4.01 -10.68
C PHE A 122 12.97 4.29 -9.87
N GLY A 123 13.52 3.27 -9.20
CA GLY A 123 14.74 3.38 -8.42
C GLY A 123 16.04 3.39 -9.25
N LEU A 124 16.00 2.77 -10.43
CA LEU A 124 17.16 2.57 -11.31
C LEU A 124 17.27 3.61 -12.42
N SER A 125 16.29 4.49 -12.58
CA SER A 125 16.30 5.53 -13.60
C SER A 125 17.31 6.63 -13.27
N ASP A 126 18.24 6.91 -14.19
CA ASP A 126 19.29 7.94 -14.05
C ASP A 126 18.92 9.29 -14.66
N SER A 127 17.69 9.45 -15.13
CA SER A 127 17.19 10.74 -15.65
C SER A 127 16.94 11.75 -14.50
N ASP A 128 16.90 13.05 -14.82
CA ASP A 128 16.58 14.12 -13.85
C ASP A 128 15.23 13.88 -13.18
N SER A 129 14.23 13.43 -13.94
CA SER A 129 12.95 12.97 -13.39
C SER A 129 13.10 11.70 -12.54
N GLY A 130 14.08 10.86 -12.83
CA GLY A 130 14.40 9.64 -12.09
C GLY A 130 14.90 9.91 -10.68
N GLN A 131 15.65 11.00 -10.46
CA GLN A 131 16.11 11.35 -9.10
C GLN A 131 14.95 11.61 -8.14
N ILE A 132 13.89 12.26 -8.62
CA ILE A 132 12.68 12.49 -7.84
C ILE A 132 11.94 11.18 -7.59
N MET A 133 11.91 10.29 -8.57
CA MET A 133 11.25 8.97 -8.48
C MET A 133 12.05 7.98 -7.60
N LYS A 134 13.38 8.13 -7.48
CA LYS A 134 14.19 7.32 -6.54
C LYS A 134 13.69 7.43 -5.10
N ALA A 135 13.31 8.63 -4.66
CA ALA A 135 12.75 8.82 -3.32
C ALA A 135 11.44 8.02 -3.12
N MET A 136 10.57 8.00 -4.14
CA MET A 136 9.34 7.21 -4.13
C MET A 136 9.62 5.70 -4.00
N PHE A 137 10.58 5.17 -4.76
CA PHE A 137 10.97 3.76 -4.70
C PHE A 137 11.49 3.36 -3.31
N TRP A 138 12.37 4.17 -2.71
CA TRP A 138 12.91 3.86 -1.38
C TRP A 138 11.85 3.93 -0.28
N VAL A 139 10.93 4.89 -0.36
CA VAL A 139 9.80 4.96 0.59
C VAL A 139 8.92 3.72 0.50
N LEU A 140 8.58 3.27 -0.73
CA LEU A 140 7.84 2.04 -0.95
C LEU A 140 8.59 0.82 -0.40
N THR A 141 9.90 0.73 -0.67
CA THR A 141 10.74 -0.37 -0.19
C THR A 141 10.76 -0.44 1.34
N TYR A 142 11.00 0.69 2.01
CA TYR A 142 11.02 0.73 3.48
C TYR A 142 9.65 0.42 4.07
N SER A 143 8.58 0.97 3.52
CA SER A 143 7.23 0.75 4.05
C SER A 143 6.78 -0.69 3.87
N LEU A 144 6.98 -1.29 2.70
CA LEU A 144 6.59 -2.67 2.41
C LEU A 144 7.39 -3.68 3.23
N PHE A 145 8.71 -3.48 3.33
CA PHE A 145 9.56 -4.38 4.13
C PHE A 145 9.24 -4.29 5.62
N LEU A 146 9.04 -3.07 6.14
CA LEU A 146 8.63 -2.85 7.51
C LEU A 146 7.26 -3.45 7.80
N SER A 147 6.30 -3.33 6.86
CA SER A 147 4.99 -3.96 6.97
C SER A 147 5.10 -5.47 7.15
N TRP A 148 5.95 -6.13 6.36
CA TRP A 148 6.17 -7.56 6.48
C TRP A 148 6.73 -7.91 7.87
N ILE A 149 7.75 -7.18 8.37
CA ILE A 149 8.34 -7.41 9.70
C ILE A 149 7.28 -7.25 10.79
N LEU A 150 6.51 -6.16 10.75
CA LEU A 150 5.48 -5.89 11.76
C LEU A 150 4.32 -6.88 11.66
N ALA A 151 3.96 -7.31 10.45
CA ALA A 151 2.93 -8.31 10.28
C ALA A 151 3.29 -9.65 10.95
N ILE A 152 4.51 -10.14 10.80
CA ILE A 152 4.92 -11.41 11.39
C ILE A 152 5.27 -11.33 12.89
N SER A 153 5.58 -10.15 13.42
CA SER A 153 5.98 -9.97 14.83
C SER A 153 4.86 -9.34 15.66
N LEU A 154 4.37 -8.18 15.26
CA LEU A 154 3.43 -7.38 16.02
C LEU A 154 2.00 -7.88 15.90
N THR A 155 1.56 -8.29 14.68
CA THR A 155 0.18 -8.74 14.48
C THR A 155 -0.19 -9.94 15.35
N PRO A 156 0.62 -11.02 15.45
CA PRO A 156 0.32 -12.14 16.36
C PRO A 156 0.27 -11.72 17.81
N PHE A 157 1.16 -10.80 18.22
CA PHE A 157 1.18 -10.26 19.59
C PHE A 157 -0.11 -9.47 19.89
N LEU A 158 -0.57 -8.63 18.97
CA LEU A 158 -1.81 -7.89 19.13
C LEU A 158 -3.04 -8.80 19.10
N VAL A 159 -3.02 -9.87 18.31
CA VAL A 159 -4.06 -10.90 18.33
C VAL A 159 -4.14 -11.58 19.69
N ASP A 160 -3.00 -12.00 20.27
CA ASP A 160 -2.96 -12.63 21.59
C ASP A 160 -3.46 -11.67 22.70
N LEU A 161 -3.16 -10.37 22.56
CA LEU A 161 -3.52 -9.33 23.55
C LEU A 161 -4.99 -8.89 23.43
N LEU A 162 -5.48 -8.62 22.21
CA LEU A 162 -6.80 -8.00 22.01
C LEU A 162 -7.94 -9.03 21.82
N MET A 163 -7.61 -10.25 21.43
CA MET A 163 -8.62 -11.28 21.30
C MET A 163 -8.87 -11.95 22.64
N ARG A 164 -10.12 -11.89 23.07
CA ARG A 164 -10.62 -12.57 24.27
C ARG A 164 -10.63 -14.08 24.02
N ASP A 165 -10.33 -14.89 25.06
CA ASP A 165 -10.43 -16.33 24.93
C ASP A 165 -11.89 -16.71 24.65
N LEU A 166 -12.18 -17.23 23.46
CA LEU A 166 -13.47 -17.75 23.07
C LEU A 166 -13.81 -19.06 23.82
N GLU A 167 -12.86 -19.60 24.59
CA GLU A 167 -13.05 -20.75 25.48
C GLU A 167 -14.07 -20.48 26.62
N ALA A 168 -14.40 -19.19 26.89
CA ALA A 168 -15.32 -18.82 27.97
C ALA A 168 -16.79 -18.72 27.54
N GLU A 169 -17.10 -18.65 26.26
CA GLU A 169 -18.47 -18.50 25.76
C GLU A 169 -18.76 -19.61 24.75
N GLY A 170 -19.06 -20.79 25.22
CA GLY A 170 -19.67 -21.98 24.58
C GLY A 170 -20.34 -21.93 23.20
N GLU A 171 -19.99 -20.97 22.35
CA GLU A 171 -20.43 -20.86 20.96
C GLU A 171 -19.44 -21.51 19.98
N SER A 172 -18.99 -22.70 20.33
CA SER A 172 -18.28 -23.60 19.41
C SER A 172 -19.27 -24.22 18.45
N GLY A 173 -19.31 -23.73 17.21
CA GLY A 173 -20.06 -24.43 16.18
C GLY A 173 -20.71 -23.61 15.07
N VAL A 174 -20.64 -22.29 15.10
CA VAL A 174 -21.12 -21.50 13.97
C VAL A 174 -19.99 -21.42 12.93
N ASP A 175 -20.15 -22.19 11.87
CA ASP A 175 -19.28 -22.12 10.70
C ASP A 175 -19.39 -20.70 10.11
N PRO A 176 -18.34 -19.86 10.18
CA PRO A 176 -18.43 -18.46 9.74
C PRO A 176 -18.78 -18.32 8.26
N TYR A 177 -18.82 -19.42 7.52
CA TYR A 177 -19.04 -19.47 6.08
C TYR A 177 -20.46 -19.88 5.66
N GLN A 178 -21.48 -19.81 6.54
CA GLN A 178 -22.88 -20.20 6.22
C GLN A 178 -23.74 -19.07 5.61
N GLY A 179 -23.15 -17.92 5.25
CA GLY A 179 -23.88 -16.79 4.66
C GLY A 179 -24.33 -17.04 3.20
N ARG A 180 -25.51 -16.45 2.81
CA ARG A 180 -26.00 -16.50 1.41
C ARG A 180 -24.94 -16.00 0.38
N GLY A 181 -24.14 -15.01 0.74
CA GLY A 181 -23.03 -14.52 -0.08
C GLY A 181 -21.96 -15.58 -0.31
N TYR A 182 -21.61 -16.34 0.73
CA TYR A 182 -20.62 -17.42 0.61
C TYR A 182 -21.12 -18.57 -0.28
N ALA A 183 -22.41 -18.93 -0.20
CA ALA A 183 -23.01 -19.94 -1.07
C ALA A 183 -22.93 -19.52 -2.55
N THR A 184 -23.13 -18.23 -2.86
CA THR A 184 -23.00 -17.70 -4.21
C THR A 184 -21.54 -17.74 -4.67
N TYR A 185 -20.61 -17.28 -3.82
CA TYR A 185 -19.17 -17.34 -4.10
C TYR A 185 -18.70 -18.77 -4.37
N LYS A 186 -19.10 -19.73 -3.52
CA LYS A 186 -18.76 -21.14 -3.67
C LYS A 186 -19.26 -21.69 -5.02
N ARG A 187 -20.50 -21.34 -5.41
CA ARG A 187 -21.06 -21.77 -6.72
C ARG A 187 -20.26 -21.21 -7.89
N VAL A 188 -19.89 -19.92 -7.84
CA VAL A 188 -19.06 -19.29 -8.88
C VAL A 188 -17.68 -19.95 -8.94
N LEU A 189 -17.07 -20.22 -7.79
CA LEU A 189 -15.77 -20.89 -7.70
C LEU A 189 -15.82 -22.32 -8.27
N GLU A 190 -16.85 -23.10 -7.89
CA GLU A 190 -17.05 -24.47 -8.42
C GLU A 190 -17.28 -24.44 -9.94
N MET A 191 -18.05 -23.46 -10.45
CA MET A 191 -18.24 -23.29 -11.89
C MET A 191 -16.93 -22.92 -12.59
N ALA A 192 -16.12 -22.02 -12.03
CA ALA A 192 -14.83 -21.64 -12.58
C ALA A 192 -13.85 -22.82 -12.62
N LEU A 193 -13.82 -23.63 -11.57
CA LEU A 193 -13.00 -24.86 -11.50
C LEU A 193 -13.50 -25.92 -12.48
N ARG A 194 -14.80 -26.08 -12.65
CA ARG A 194 -15.40 -27.02 -13.60
C ARG A 194 -15.07 -26.66 -15.04
N TYR A 195 -15.13 -25.36 -15.37
CA TYR A 195 -14.85 -24.84 -16.73
C TYR A 195 -13.45 -24.20 -16.82
N ARG A 196 -12.46 -24.77 -16.12
CA ARG A 196 -11.09 -24.24 -16.02
C ARG A 196 -10.48 -23.82 -17.36
N LYS A 197 -10.71 -24.61 -18.44
CA LYS A 197 -10.19 -24.29 -19.79
C LYS A 197 -10.81 -23.00 -20.34
N SER A 198 -12.13 -22.82 -20.19
CA SER A 198 -12.83 -21.61 -20.63
C SER A 198 -12.41 -20.37 -19.83
N VAL A 199 -12.18 -20.52 -18.52
CA VAL A 199 -11.68 -19.44 -17.67
C VAL A 199 -10.27 -19.03 -18.11
N ILE A 200 -9.36 -19.99 -18.33
CA ILE A 200 -8.02 -19.72 -18.84
C ILE A 200 -8.07 -19.03 -20.20
N ALA A 201 -8.90 -19.55 -21.13
CA ALA A 201 -9.06 -18.94 -22.45
C ALA A 201 -9.56 -17.49 -22.35
N LEU A 202 -10.57 -17.22 -21.48
CA LEU A 202 -11.06 -15.87 -21.22
C LEU A 202 -9.96 -14.96 -20.68
N MET A 203 -9.14 -15.43 -19.74
CA MET A 203 -8.02 -14.64 -19.20
C MET A 203 -6.97 -14.33 -20.27
N VAL A 204 -6.64 -15.31 -21.13
CA VAL A 204 -5.69 -15.10 -22.24
C VAL A 204 -6.23 -14.08 -23.24
N VAL A 205 -7.52 -14.17 -23.60
CA VAL A 205 -8.16 -13.19 -24.48
C VAL A 205 -8.18 -11.81 -23.85
N ALA A 206 -8.54 -11.70 -22.58
CA ALA A 206 -8.51 -10.43 -21.84
C ALA A 206 -7.11 -9.81 -21.80
N LEU A 207 -6.07 -10.64 -21.57
CA LEU A 207 -4.68 -10.22 -21.62
C LEU A 207 -4.28 -9.72 -23.02
N ALA A 208 -4.64 -10.46 -24.08
CA ALA A 208 -4.35 -10.05 -25.46
C ALA A 208 -5.02 -8.72 -25.82
N LEU A 209 -6.29 -8.55 -25.43
CA LEU A 209 -7.01 -7.29 -25.61
C LEU A 209 -6.38 -6.13 -24.82
N SER A 210 -5.90 -6.40 -23.59
CA SER A 210 -5.21 -5.41 -22.78
C SER A 210 -3.89 -4.97 -23.43
N VAL A 211 -3.09 -5.91 -23.92
CA VAL A 211 -1.83 -5.61 -24.64
C VAL A 211 -2.10 -4.83 -25.93
N TYR A 212 -3.14 -5.21 -26.68
CA TYR A 212 -3.56 -4.44 -27.86
C TYR A 212 -3.99 -3.02 -27.51
N GLY A 213 -4.79 -2.86 -26.45
CA GLY A 213 -5.21 -1.56 -25.94
C GLY A 213 -4.06 -0.66 -25.49
N LEU A 214 -2.99 -1.25 -24.93
CA LEU A 214 -1.80 -0.52 -24.49
C LEU A 214 -1.10 0.23 -25.63
N GLY A 215 -1.20 -0.28 -26.88
CA GLY A 215 -0.68 0.39 -28.06
C GLY A 215 -1.35 1.73 -28.37
N ASN A 216 -2.60 1.92 -27.94
CA ASN A 216 -3.39 3.13 -28.17
C ASN A 216 -3.30 4.16 -27.05
N VAL A 217 -2.58 3.85 -25.94
CA VAL A 217 -2.40 4.76 -24.82
C VAL A 217 -1.31 5.79 -25.16
N LYS A 218 -1.62 7.07 -25.01
CA LYS A 218 -0.64 8.15 -25.16
C LYS A 218 0.45 7.98 -24.11
N LYS A 219 1.69 7.81 -24.56
CA LYS A 219 2.88 7.64 -23.70
C LYS A 219 3.42 9.02 -23.34
N SER A 220 2.89 9.62 -22.28
CA SER A 220 3.43 10.85 -21.70
C SER A 220 3.69 10.63 -20.22
N LEU A 221 4.91 10.91 -19.75
CA LEU A 221 5.29 10.78 -18.34
C LEU A 221 4.65 11.89 -17.50
N PHE A 222 4.47 13.07 -18.09
CA PHE A 222 3.78 14.20 -17.46
C PHE A 222 2.68 14.68 -18.39
N THR A 223 1.50 14.89 -17.84
CA THR A 223 0.43 15.60 -18.58
C THR A 223 0.87 17.01 -18.84
N GLU A 224 0.68 17.49 -20.07
CA GLU A 224 0.88 18.90 -20.39
C GLU A 224 0.04 19.74 -19.43
N SER A 225 0.71 20.71 -18.80
CA SER A 225 0.03 21.62 -17.86
C SER A 225 -0.90 22.54 -18.66
N ASN A 226 -2.20 22.47 -18.39
CA ASN A 226 -3.18 23.40 -18.94
C ASN A 226 -3.16 24.76 -18.24
N THR A 227 -2.23 25.01 -17.33
CA THR A 227 -2.04 26.34 -16.76
C THR A 227 -1.36 27.22 -17.79
N PRO A 228 -1.97 28.35 -18.19
CA PRO A 228 -1.35 29.28 -19.13
C PRO A 228 -0.20 30.01 -18.40
N VAL A 229 0.96 29.35 -18.39
CA VAL A 229 2.20 29.91 -17.84
C VAL A 229 3.13 30.13 -19.03
N PHE A 230 3.57 31.34 -19.19
CA PHE A 230 4.64 31.68 -20.13
C PHE A 230 5.91 31.99 -19.33
N TYR A 231 7.05 31.60 -19.85
CA TYR A 231 8.34 31.89 -19.28
C TYR A 231 8.97 33.01 -20.10
N VAL A 232 9.48 34.01 -19.42
CA VAL A 232 10.28 35.08 -20.03
C VAL A 232 11.71 34.92 -19.52
N ASP A 233 12.61 34.56 -20.44
CA ASP A 233 14.03 34.46 -20.13
C ASP A 233 14.67 35.84 -20.36
N LEU A 234 15.01 36.52 -19.26
CA LEU A 234 15.74 37.78 -19.32
C LEU A 234 17.23 37.50 -19.31
N CYS A 235 17.87 37.65 -20.50
CA CYS A 235 19.31 37.54 -20.63
C CYS A 235 19.97 38.92 -20.48
N LEU A 236 20.64 39.12 -19.35
CA LEU A 236 21.45 40.31 -19.08
C LEU A 236 22.95 40.01 -19.39
N THR A 237 23.73 41.08 -19.61
CA THR A 237 25.16 40.94 -19.92
C THR A 237 25.91 40.27 -18.76
N TYR A 238 26.97 39.52 -19.10
CA TYR A 238 27.85 38.86 -18.11
C TYR A 238 28.32 39.85 -17.06
N CYS A 239 28.31 39.47 -15.76
CA CYS A 239 28.69 40.33 -14.62
C CYS A 239 27.71 41.45 -14.26
N THR A 240 26.42 41.33 -14.62
CA THR A 240 25.40 42.26 -14.16
C THR A 240 25.13 42.07 -12.65
N ASP A 241 25.11 43.15 -11.87
CA ASP A 241 24.81 43.10 -10.44
C ASP A 241 23.38 42.59 -10.22
N ILE A 242 23.19 41.78 -9.17
CA ILE A 242 21.91 41.18 -8.80
C ILE A 242 20.80 42.23 -8.61
N ARG A 243 21.15 43.48 -8.18
CA ARG A 243 20.21 44.60 -8.03
C ARG A 243 19.67 45.03 -9.39
N LYS A 244 20.51 45.17 -10.40
CA LYS A 244 20.12 45.53 -11.78
C LYS A 244 19.28 44.40 -12.42
N THR A 245 19.56 43.14 -12.06
CA THR A 245 18.71 42.02 -12.49
C THR A 245 17.31 42.11 -11.87
N LEU A 246 17.22 42.50 -10.61
CA LEU A 246 15.94 42.71 -9.92
C LEU A 246 15.13 43.84 -10.56
N ASP A 247 15.78 45.01 -10.80
CA ASP A 247 15.15 46.18 -11.43
C ASP A 247 14.60 45.81 -12.84
N ALA A 248 15.37 45.03 -13.63
CA ALA A 248 14.93 44.55 -14.95
C ALA A 248 13.77 43.56 -14.89
N VAL A 249 13.63 42.78 -13.80
CA VAL A 249 12.50 41.87 -13.58
C VAL A 249 11.25 42.64 -13.11
N GLU A 250 11.40 43.75 -12.40
CA GLU A 250 10.29 44.58 -11.97
C GLU A 250 9.71 45.47 -13.10
N GLU A 251 10.48 45.74 -14.17
CA GLU A 251 10.04 46.50 -15.35
C GLU A 251 9.25 45.68 -16.37
N VAL A 252 9.22 44.34 -16.25
CA VAL A 252 8.53 43.40 -17.18
C VAL A 252 7.23 42.88 -16.55
#